data_525aa498a3a13a766b690b4b040ce4b3
#
_entry.id   525aa498a3a13a766b690b4b040ce4b3
#
_cell.length_a   1.000
_cell.length_b   1.000
_cell.length_c   1.000
_cell.angle_alpha   90.00
_cell.angle_beta   90.00
_cell.angle_gamma   90.00
#
_symmetry.space_group_name_H-M   'P 1'
#
loop_
_entity.id
_entity.type
_entity.pdbx_description
1 polymer ?
#
loop_
_entity_poly.entity_id
_entity_poly.type
_entity_poly.pdbx_seq_one_letter_code
_entity_poly.pdbx_strand_id
1 'polypeptide(L)'
;MTLPQTMKAAVVHAYGAPLRIEEVKVPLPGPGQVLVKIEASGVCHTDLHAAEGDWPVKPPLPFIPGHEGVGYVAAVGSGVTRVKEGDQVGIPWLYTACGCCEHCLTGWETLCESQQNTGYSVNGGYAEYVLADPNYVGILPKNVEFAEIAPILCAGVTVYKGLKQTNARPGQWVAISGIGGLGHVAVQYARAMGLHVAAIDIDDAKLELARKLGASLTVNARQEDPVEVLQRDIGGAHGVLVTAVSNSAFGQAIGMARRGGTIALVGLPPGDFPTPIFDVVLKGLHIAGSIVGTRADLQEALDFAGEGLVKATIHPGKLDDINQILDQMRAGQIEGRIVLEM
;
A
#
# COMPACT_ATOMS: atom_id res chain seq x y z
N MET A 1 9.82 29.81 -5.59
CA MET A 1 8.59 30.10 -6.37
C MET A 1 7.59 30.78 -5.44
N THR A 2 6.78 31.70 -5.96
CA THR A 2 5.68 32.29 -5.14
C THR A 2 4.56 31.27 -5.05
N LEU A 3 4.19 30.86 -3.85
CA LEU A 3 3.09 29.91 -3.63
C LEU A 3 1.75 30.55 -4.01
N PRO A 4 0.80 29.83 -4.63
CA PRO A 4 -0.54 30.31 -4.86
C PRO A 4 -1.29 30.47 -3.52
N GLN A 5 -2.34 31.29 -3.51
CA GLN A 5 -3.16 31.47 -2.29
C GLN A 5 -4.16 30.33 -2.10
N THR A 6 -4.67 29.78 -3.19
CA THR A 6 -5.63 28.68 -3.22
C THR A 6 -5.11 27.53 -4.08
N MET A 7 -5.68 26.37 -3.87
CA MET A 7 -5.39 25.13 -4.60
C MET A 7 -6.66 24.34 -4.82
N LYS A 8 -6.70 23.55 -5.86
CA LYS A 8 -7.76 22.58 -6.12
C LYS A 8 -7.59 21.37 -5.22
N ALA A 9 -8.68 20.89 -4.63
CA ALA A 9 -8.71 19.70 -3.80
C ALA A 9 -10.04 18.95 -3.89
N ALA A 10 -9.99 17.62 -3.67
CA ALA A 10 -11.16 16.79 -3.48
C ALA A 10 -11.44 16.63 -1.99
N VAL A 11 -12.54 17.15 -1.49
CA VAL A 11 -12.86 17.25 -0.06
C VAL A 11 -14.04 16.38 0.31
N VAL A 12 -13.90 15.59 1.37
CA VAL A 12 -14.98 14.84 2.01
C VAL A 12 -15.64 15.70 3.06
N HIS A 13 -16.90 16.11 2.83
CA HIS A 13 -17.70 16.88 3.78
C HIS A 13 -18.68 16.02 4.60
N ALA A 14 -19.03 14.84 4.06
CA ALA A 14 -19.88 13.87 4.73
C ALA A 14 -19.53 12.46 4.27
N TYR A 15 -19.53 11.50 5.18
CA TYR A 15 -19.25 10.11 4.85
C TYR A 15 -20.30 9.55 3.88
N GLY A 16 -19.84 8.77 2.90
CA GLY A 16 -20.68 8.16 1.86
C GLY A 16 -21.24 9.13 0.83
N ALA A 17 -20.93 10.43 0.95
CA ALA A 17 -21.28 11.43 -0.06
C ALA A 17 -20.15 11.57 -1.10
N PRO A 18 -20.47 12.00 -2.34
CA PRO A 18 -19.45 12.33 -3.33
C PRO A 18 -18.48 13.40 -2.80
N LEU A 19 -17.20 13.25 -3.10
CA LEU A 19 -16.17 14.25 -2.81
C LEU A 19 -16.48 15.52 -3.59
N ARG A 20 -16.28 16.67 -2.96
CA ARG A 20 -16.42 17.96 -3.65
C ARG A 20 -15.06 18.42 -4.15
N ILE A 21 -15.00 18.73 -5.44
CA ILE A 21 -13.83 19.39 -6.03
C ILE A 21 -14.03 20.89 -5.78
N GLU A 22 -13.15 21.48 -5.01
CA GLU A 22 -13.26 22.88 -4.60
C GLU A 22 -11.89 23.54 -4.43
N GLU A 23 -11.91 24.89 -4.49
CA GLU A 23 -10.76 25.71 -4.18
C GLU A 23 -10.63 25.87 -2.66
N VAL A 24 -9.49 25.44 -2.12
CA VAL A 24 -9.16 25.57 -0.70
C VAL A 24 -7.88 26.38 -0.53
N LYS A 25 -7.66 26.93 0.65
CA LYS A 25 -6.42 27.68 0.93
C LYS A 25 -5.21 26.76 0.94
N VAL A 26 -4.13 27.17 0.27
CA VAL A 26 -2.83 26.46 0.37
C VAL A 26 -2.29 26.61 1.79
N PRO A 27 -2.00 25.50 2.48
CA PRO A 27 -1.46 25.56 3.84
C PRO A 27 -0.01 26.04 3.82
N LEU A 28 0.44 26.68 4.88
CA LEU A 28 1.84 27.09 5.06
C LEU A 28 2.54 26.08 5.99
N PRO A 29 3.77 25.66 5.67
CA PRO A 29 4.50 24.74 6.52
C PRO A 29 4.92 25.42 7.82
N GLY A 30 4.54 24.84 8.95
CA GLY A 30 4.99 25.23 10.27
C GLY A 30 6.42 24.71 10.57
N PRO A 31 6.97 24.99 11.77
CA PRO A 31 8.25 24.43 12.18
C PRO A 31 8.27 22.91 12.07
N GLY A 32 9.31 22.35 11.44
CA GLY A 32 9.48 20.92 11.23
C GLY A 32 8.57 20.30 10.15
N GLN A 33 7.83 21.10 9.39
CA GLN A 33 6.98 20.63 8.28
C GLN A 33 7.54 21.08 6.93
N VAL A 34 7.10 20.37 5.88
CA VAL A 34 7.30 20.77 4.48
C VAL A 34 5.97 20.85 3.77
N LEU A 35 5.90 21.73 2.76
CA LEU A 35 4.82 21.76 1.79
C LEU A 35 5.29 21.07 0.53
N VAL A 36 4.53 20.08 0.06
CA VAL A 36 4.82 19.35 -1.18
C VAL A 36 3.79 19.72 -2.23
N LYS A 37 4.27 20.14 -3.41
CA LYS A 37 3.47 20.26 -4.60
C LYS A 37 3.29 18.88 -5.19
N ILE A 38 2.05 18.41 -5.29
CA ILE A 38 1.73 17.08 -5.81
C ILE A 38 1.72 17.13 -7.35
N GLU A 39 2.40 16.19 -7.97
CA GLU A 39 2.37 15.99 -9.42
C GLU A 39 1.53 14.77 -9.80
N ALA A 40 1.53 13.74 -8.93
CA ALA A 40 0.67 12.57 -9.08
C ALA A 40 0.26 11.99 -7.72
N SER A 41 -0.89 11.32 -7.66
CA SER A 41 -1.35 10.61 -6.46
C SER A 41 -2.06 9.32 -6.82
N GLY A 42 -1.62 8.20 -6.27
CA GLY A 42 -2.30 6.91 -6.43
C GLY A 42 -3.66 6.90 -5.73
N VAL A 43 -4.57 6.05 -6.22
CA VAL A 43 -5.89 5.83 -5.62
C VAL A 43 -5.94 4.43 -4.99
N CYS A 44 -6.31 4.37 -3.72
CA CYS A 44 -6.34 3.15 -2.92
C CYS A 44 -7.74 2.90 -2.33
N HIS A 45 -8.06 1.64 -2.04
CA HIS A 45 -9.29 1.26 -1.32
C HIS A 45 -9.37 1.92 0.07
N THR A 46 -8.25 2.19 0.71
CA THR A 46 -8.20 2.95 1.97
C THR A 46 -8.79 4.34 1.85
N ASP A 47 -8.61 5.03 0.71
CA ASP A 47 -9.18 6.35 0.47
C ASP A 47 -10.71 6.26 0.30
N LEU A 48 -11.20 5.19 -0.34
CA LEU A 48 -12.62 4.89 -0.44
C LEU A 48 -13.22 4.63 0.96
N HIS A 49 -12.60 3.75 1.77
CA HIS A 49 -13.05 3.47 3.14
C HIS A 49 -13.02 4.72 4.02
N ALA A 50 -12.01 5.57 3.87
CA ALA A 50 -11.94 6.86 4.56
C ALA A 50 -13.13 7.77 4.18
N ALA A 51 -13.46 7.86 2.88
CA ALA A 51 -14.56 8.67 2.39
C ALA A 51 -15.94 8.10 2.80
N GLU A 52 -16.08 6.80 2.89
CA GLU A 52 -17.30 6.13 3.36
C GLU A 52 -17.45 6.14 4.88
N GLY A 53 -16.34 6.26 5.61
CA GLY A 53 -16.33 6.23 7.07
C GLY A 53 -16.82 4.91 7.64
N ASP A 54 -16.52 3.80 6.98
CA ASP A 54 -16.95 2.45 7.33
C ASP A 54 -15.96 1.70 8.24
N TRP A 55 -14.77 2.28 8.48
CA TRP A 55 -13.82 1.75 9.45
C TRP A 55 -14.19 2.17 10.90
N PRO A 56 -13.75 1.39 11.91
CA PRO A 56 -14.07 1.66 13.33
C PRO A 56 -13.63 3.05 13.82
N VAL A 57 -12.50 3.56 13.35
CA VAL A 57 -12.03 4.93 13.61
C VAL A 57 -12.25 5.74 12.35
N LYS A 58 -12.99 6.83 12.45
CA LYS A 58 -13.34 7.67 11.29
C LYS A 58 -12.45 8.91 11.20
N PRO A 59 -12.08 9.36 9.98
CA PRO A 59 -11.39 10.64 9.81
C PRO A 59 -12.24 11.82 10.32
N PRO A 60 -11.64 12.91 10.84
CA PRO A 60 -12.39 14.11 11.16
C PRO A 60 -12.88 14.81 9.88
N LEU A 61 -14.15 15.24 9.85
CA LEU A 61 -14.72 15.99 8.73
C LEU A 61 -14.56 17.51 8.92
N PRO A 62 -14.36 18.32 7.86
CA PRO A 62 -14.01 17.89 6.50
C PRO A 62 -12.54 17.48 6.40
N PHE A 63 -12.20 16.61 5.43
CA PHE A 63 -10.80 16.21 5.17
C PHE A 63 -10.55 15.95 3.68
N ILE A 64 -9.28 15.93 3.29
CA ILE A 64 -8.81 15.59 1.94
C ILE A 64 -8.16 14.21 2.00
N PRO A 65 -8.66 13.19 1.26
CA PRO A 65 -8.06 11.87 1.17
C PRO A 65 -6.74 11.84 0.37
N GLY A 66 -6.19 10.65 0.16
CA GLY A 66 -5.01 10.40 -0.67
C GLY A 66 -3.74 10.24 0.17
N HIS A 67 -3.10 9.08 0.07
CA HIS A 67 -1.88 8.75 0.82
C HIS A 67 -0.78 8.14 -0.07
N GLU A 68 -0.85 8.40 -1.36
CA GLU A 68 0.13 7.98 -2.36
C GLU A 68 0.60 9.18 -3.19
N GLY A 69 0.68 10.37 -2.56
CA GLY A 69 1.06 11.61 -3.24
C GLY A 69 2.56 11.68 -3.49
N VAL A 70 2.97 12.06 -4.70
CA VAL A 70 4.36 12.28 -5.10
C VAL A 70 4.53 13.62 -5.75
N GLY A 71 5.69 14.26 -5.53
CA GLY A 71 5.93 15.57 -6.13
C GLY A 71 7.20 16.24 -5.60
N TYR A 72 7.20 17.56 -5.59
CA TYR A 72 8.35 18.38 -5.20
C TYR A 72 8.11 19.11 -3.91
N VAL A 73 9.11 19.20 -3.05
CA VAL A 73 9.10 20.11 -1.90
C VAL A 73 9.03 21.54 -2.41
N ALA A 74 7.89 22.21 -2.17
CA ALA A 74 7.61 23.58 -2.63
C ALA A 74 8.01 24.64 -1.60
N ALA A 75 7.98 24.30 -0.31
CA ALA A 75 8.44 25.16 0.78
C ALA A 75 8.83 24.33 2.01
N VAL A 76 9.74 24.86 2.82
CA VAL A 76 10.21 24.23 4.05
C VAL A 76 9.95 25.13 5.25
N GLY A 77 9.46 24.55 6.35
CA GLY A 77 9.34 25.22 7.62
C GLY A 77 10.69 25.32 8.36
N SER A 78 10.73 26.11 9.41
CA SER A 78 11.94 26.26 10.20
C SER A 78 12.36 24.94 10.85
N GLY A 79 13.67 24.70 10.94
CA GLY A 79 14.26 23.49 11.56
C GLY A 79 14.29 22.24 10.67
N VAL A 80 13.77 22.29 9.44
CA VAL A 80 13.86 21.19 8.48
C VAL A 80 15.29 21.11 7.93
N THR A 81 15.90 19.91 7.98
CA THR A 81 17.25 19.66 7.50
C THR A 81 17.38 18.47 6.55
N ARG A 82 16.39 17.56 6.56
CA ARG A 82 16.44 16.31 5.80
C ARG A 82 16.17 16.49 4.29
N VAL A 83 15.33 17.46 3.96
CA VAL A 83 14.97 17.80 2.58
C VAL A 83 15.01 19.31 2.38
N LYS A 84 15.06 19.75 1.14
CA LYS A 84 15.03 21.15 0.71
C LYS A 84 14.05 21.37 -0.43
N GLU A 85 13.75 22.64 -0.72
CA GLU A 85 12.93 23.00 -1.89
C GLU A 85 13.51 22.41 -3.17
N GLY A 86 12.64 21.85 -4.00
CA GLY A 86 12.96 21.16 -5.24
C GLY A 86 13.30 19.68 -5.10
N ASP A 87 13.45 19.14 -3.89
CA ASP A 87 13.64 17.71 -3.71
C ASP A 87 12.36 16.94 -4.09
N GLN A 88 12.54 15.78 -4.73
CA GLN A 88 11.45 14.86 -5.10
C GLN A 88 11.13 13.95 -3.92
N VAL A 89 9.88 13.97 -3.48
CA VAL A 89 9.44 13.20 -2.32
C VAL A 89 8.09 12.52 -2.55
N GLY A 90 7.90 11.41 -1.83
CA GLY A 90 6.62 10.72 -1.77
C GLY A 90 6.03 10.80 -0.36
N ILE A 91 4.71 10.97 -0.27
CA ILE A 91 3.97 11.10 0.98
C ILE A 91 3.20 9.81 1.23
N PRO A 92 3.67 8.94 2.16
CA PRO A 92 3.04 7.67 2.46
C PRO A 92 1.87 7.82 3.43
N TRP A 93 1.22 6.68 3.73
CA TRP A 93 0.19 6.57 4.76
C TRP A 93 0.66 7.09 6.13
N LEU A 94 1.85 6.68 6.60
CA LEU A 94 2.39 7.11 7.88
C LEU A 94 2.89 8.55 7.80
N TYR A 95 2.07 9.51 8.25
CA TYR A 95 2.43 10.93 8.27
C TYR A 95 3.47 11.23 9.34
N THR A 96 3.26 10.74 10.57
CA THR A 96 4.19 10.90 11.70
C THR A 96 3.89 9.88 12.80
N ALA A 97 4.84 9.70 13.73
CA ALA A 97 4.68 8.90 14.94
C ALA A 97 5.38 9.62 16.11
N CYS A 98 5.12 9.22 17.35
CA CYS A 98 5.63 9.94 18.53
C CYS A 98 7.16 9.90 18.70
N GLY A 99 7.86 8.96 18.07
CA GLY A 99 9.32 8.82 18.12
C GLY A 99 9.90 8.31 19.44
N CYS A 100 9.09 8.12 20.50
CA CYS A 100 9.59 7.81 21.86
C CYS A 100 8.93 6.58 22.52
N CYS A 101 7.84 6.04 21.98
CA CYS A 101 7.24 4.82 22.52
C CYS A 101 8.05 3.57 22.13
N GLU A 102 7.78 2.44 22.78
CA GLU A 102 8.46 1.17 22.51
C GLU A 102 8.48 0.83 21.02
N HIS A 103 7.35 0.94 20.34
CA HIS A 103 7.25 0.65 18.91
C HIS A 103 8.14 1.56 18.05
N CYS A 104 8.16 2.86 18.32
CA CYS A 104 9.02 3.79 17.59
C CYS A 104 10.51 3.50 17.82
N LEU A 105 10.89 3.18 19.05
CA LEU A 105 12.29 2.93 19.42
C LEU A 105 12.81 1.59 18.90
N THR A 106 11.92 0.63 18.62
CA THR A 106 12.29 -0.70 18.10
C THR A 106 12.10 -0.84 16.59
N GLY A 107 11.78 0.26 15.85
CA GLY A 107 11.61 0.25 14.40
C GLY A 107 10.26 -0.28 13.95
N TRP A 108 9.22 -0.13 14.77
CA TRP A 108 7.84 -0.50 14.49
C TRP A 108 6.90 0.70 14.61
N GLU A 109 7.29 1.86 14.13
CA GLU A 109 6.51 3.11 14.21
C GLU A 109 5.10 3.01 13.62
N THR A 110 4.84 2.05 12.73
CA THR A 110 3.50 1.74 12.22
C THR A 110 2.54 1.19 13.27
N LEU A 111 3.04 0.80 14.45
CA LEU A 111 2.28 0.34 15.61
C LEU A 111 2.17 1.41 16.70
N CYS A 112 2.68 2.62 16.47
CA CYS A 112 2.58 3.73 17.41
C CYS A 112 1.12 4.17 17.57
N GLU A 113 0.58 4.15 18.78
CA GLU A 113 -0.80 4.56 19.06
C GLU A 113 -1.05 6.07 18.80
N SER A 114 0.02 6.88 18.83
CA SER A 114 -0.04 8.32 18.54
C SER A 114 0.33 8.65 17.09
N GLN A 115 0.34 7.66 16.19
CA GLN A 115 0.62 7.91 14.78
C GLN A 115 -0.47 8.77 14.15
N GLN A 116 -0.07 9.58 13.16
CA GLN A 116 -0.99 10.27 12.27
C GLN A 116 -0.85 9.71 10.86
N ASN A 117 -1.95 9.72 10.12
CA ASN A 117 -2.04 9.08 8.81
C ASN A 117 -2.49 10.08 7.75
N THR A 118 -1.73 10.16 6.66
CA THR A 118 -2.00 11.03 5.52
C THR A 118 -3.31 10.64 4.84
N GLY A 119 -4.15 11.61 4.53
CA GLY A 119 -5.46 11.36 3.90
C GLY A 119 -6.49 10.73 4.83
N TYR A 120 -6.20 10.68 6.15
CA TYR A 120 -7.08 10.10 7.16
C TYR A 120 -7.19 10.98 8.41
N SER A 121 -6.15 11.04 9.24
CA SER A 121 -6.12 11.93 10.42
C SER A 121 -5.57 13.32 10.12
N VAL A 122 -4.90 13.47 9.00
CA VAL A 122 -4.45 14.74 8.40
C VAL A 122 -4.79 14.75 6.91
N ASN A 123 -4.88 15.94 6.30
CA ASN A 123 -5.17 16.08 4.88
C ASN A 123 -4.12 15.38 4.00
N GLY A 124 -4.56 14.81 2.90
CA GLY A 124 -3.78 14.00 1.99
C GLY A 124 -3.57 14.58 0.60
N GLY A 125 -3.15 13.71 -0.31
CA GLY A 125 -2.64 14.05 -1.64
C GLY A 125 -3.69 14.21 -2.73
N TYR A 126 -5.01 14.19 -2.43
CA TYR A 126 -6.03 14.58 -3.43
C TYR A 126 -6.20 16.08 -3.48
N ALA A 127 -5.06 16.79 -3.55
CA ALA A 127 -4.93 18.23 -3.65
C ALA A 127 -3.61 18.59 -4.31
N GLU A 128 -3.52 19.79 -4.91
CA GLU A 128 -2.29 20.24 -5.56
C GLU A 128 -1.12 20.46 -4.60
N TYR A 129 -1.41 20.69 -3.31
CA TYR A 129 -0.39 20.85 -2.27
C TYR A 129 -0.81 20.14 -0.98
N VAL A 130 0.17 19.55 -0.28
CA VAL A 130 -0.05 18.88 0.99
C VAL A 130 1.11 19.13 1.97
N LEU A 131 0.79 19.25 3.26
CA LEU A 131 1.81 19.29 4.32
C LEU A 131 2.32 17.88 4.61
N ALA A 132 3.62 17.75 4.87
CA ALA A 132 4.23 16.51 5.27
C ALA A 132 5.27 16.70 6.38
N ASP A 133 5.50 15.65 7.18
CA ASP A 133 6.65 15.56 8.06
C ASP A 133 7.86 15.08 7.25
N PRO A 134 8.93 15.90 7.13
CA PRO A 134 10.11 15.55 6.33
C PRO A 134 10.81 14.28 6.80
N ASN A 135 10.59 13.82 8.04
CA ASN A 135 11.18 12.60 8.56
C ASN A 135 10.43 11.33 8.10
N TYR A 136 9.21 11.50 7.58
CA TYR A 136 8.36 10.39 7.16
C TYR A 136 8.12 10.35 5.64
N VAL A 137 8.54 11.36 4.88
CA VAL A 137 8.51 11.28 3.41
C VAL A 137 9.52 10.27 2.88
N GLY A 138 9.15 9.56 1.81
CA GLY A 138 10.07 8.77 1.02
C GLY A 138 10.88 9.66 0.09
N ILE A 139 12.20 9.47 0.02
CA ILE A 139 13.05 10.17 -0.94
C ILE A 139 12.95 9.42 -2.28
N LEU A 140 12.44 10.08 -3.31
CA LEU A 140 12.24 9.43 -4.60
C LEU A 140 13.57 9.27 -5.36
N PRO A 141 13.76 8.14 -6.05
CA PRO A 141 14.86 7.97 -7.00
C PRO A 141 14.77 9.01 -8.12
N LYS A 142 15.91 9.50 -8.61
CA LYS A 142 15.97 10.66 -9.54
C LYS A 142 15.39 10.42 -10.93
N ASN A 143 15.27 9.18 -11.38
CA ASN A 143 14.93 8.82 -12.76
C ASN A 143 13.66 7.98 -12.81
N VAL A 144 12.65 8.34 -12.01
CA VAL A 144 11.35 7.65 -12.01
C VAL A 144 10.24 8.61 -12.41
N GLU A 145 9.28 8.09 -13.16
CA GLU A 145 8.06 8.82 -13.47
C GLU A 145 7.16 8.86 -12.22
N PHE A 146 6.63 10.03 -11.89
CA PHE A 146 5.80 10.20 -10.70
C PHE A 146 4.59 9.27 -10.69
N ALA A 147 3.91 9.11 -11.81
CA ALA A 147 2.77 8.22 -11.91
C ALA A 147 3.12 6.74 -11.62
N GLU A 148 4.32 6.30 -11.99
CA GLU A 148 4.76 4.91 -11.78
C GLU A 148 5.17 4.64 -10.34
N ILE A 149 5.74 5.66 -9.66
CA ILE A 149 6.24 5.51 -8.29
C ILE A 149 5.16 5.74 -7.22
N ALA A 150 4.10 6.50 -7.51
CA ALA A 150 3.05 6.83 -6.55
C ALA A 150 2.44 5.59 -5.85
N PRO A 151 2.07 4.50 -6.55
CA PRO A 151 1.52 3.30 -5.89
C PRO A 151 2.52 2.58 -4.98
N ILE A 152 3.82 2.84 -5.12
CA ILE A 152 4.85 2.21 -4.27
C ILE A 152 4.76 2.71 -2.83
N LEU A 153 4.23 3.92 -2.63
CA LEU A 153 4.06 4.54 -1.29
C LEU A 153 3.04 3.81 -0.40
N CYS A 154 2.15 3.03 -1.00
CA CYS A 154 1.17 2.22 -0.28
C CYS A 154 1.27 0.75 -0.69
N ALA A 155 0.81 0.40 -1.91
CA ALA A 155 0.80 -1.00 -2.37
C ALA A 155 2.21 -1.61 -2.35
N GLY A 156 3.22 -0.88 -2.81
CA GLY A 156 4.61 -1.33 -2.84
C GLY A 156 5.17 -1.62 -1.46
N VAL A 157 5.19 -0.60 -0.59
CA VAL A 157 5.72 -0.76 0.77
C VAL A 157 4.96 -1.81 1.58
N THR A 158 3.64 -1.90 1.41
CA THR A 158 2.79 -2.85 2.13
C THR A 158 3.14 -4.30 1.78
N VAL A 159 3.26 -4.63 0.51
CA VAL A 159 3.60 -6.00 0.10
C VAL A 159 5.06 -6.32 0.35
N TYR A 160 5.96 -5.35 0.20
CA TYR A 160 7.37 -5.52 0.55
C TYR A 160 7.54 -5.86 2.04
N LYS A 161 6.91 -5.10 2.94
CA LYS A 161 6.87 -5.41 4.37
C LYS A 161 6.24 -6.76 4.66
N GLY A 162 5.08 -7.05 4.04
CA GLY A 162 4.41 -8.34 4.18
C GLY A 162 5.31 -9.51 3.75
N LEU A 163 6.04 -9.39 2.65
CA LEU A 163 7.02 -10.41 2.24
C LEU A 163 8.15 -10.57 3.26
N LYS A 164 8.71 -9.48 3.80
CA LYS A 164 9.70 -9.56 4.90
C LYS A 164 9.15 -10.30 6.11
N GLN A 165 7.87 -10.08 6.48
CA GLN A 165 7.21 -10.77 7.59
C GLN A 165 7.09 -12.29 7.38
N THR A 166 7.06 -12.77 6.14
CA THR A 166 7.03 -14.21 5.88
C THR A 166 8.31 -14.91 6.31
N ASN A 167 9.41 -14.20 6.51
CA ASN A 167 10.75 -14.72 6.77
C ASN A 167 11.26 -15.70 5.69
N ALA A 168 10.64 -15.71 4.50
CA ALA A 168 11.09 -16.52 3.38
C ALA A 168 12.45 -16.03 2.87
N ARG A 169 13.35 -16.98 2.55
CA ARG A 169 14.72 -16.69 2.11
C ARG A 169 14.86 -16.95 0.60
N PRO A 170 15.83 -16.31 -0.08
CA PRO A 170 16.11 -16.59 -1.49
C PRO A 170 16.16 -18.08 -1.80
N GLY A 171 15.52 -18.48 -2.91
CA GLY A 171 15.34 -19.87 -3.31
C GLY A 171 14.14 -20.57 -2.66
N GLN A 172 13.46 -19.97 -1.70
CA GLN A 172 12.25 -20.51 -1.08
C GLN A 172 10.98 -20.06 -1.81
N TRP A 173 9.88 -20.78 -1.56
CA TRP A 173 8.57 -20.48 -2.15
C TRP A 173 7.75 -19.53 -1.28
N VAL A 174 7.16 -18.54 -1.91
CA VAL A 174 6.10 -17.72 -1.34
C VAL A 174 4.83 -17.86 -2.17
N ALA A 175 3.69 -18.03 -1.50
CA ALA A 175 2.37 -17.98 -2.12
C ALA A 175 1.81 -16.56 -1.95
N ILE A 176 1.29 -15.98 -3.04
CA ILE A 176 0.62 -14.68 -3.03
C ILE A 176 -0.84 -14.92 -3.36
N SER A 177 -1.72 -14.73 -2.37
CA SER A 177 -3.16 -14.94 -2.50
C SER A 177 -3.85 -13.60 -2.77
N GLY A 178 -4.38 -13.47 -3.99
CA GLY A 178 -4.95 -12.25 -4.55
C GLY A 178 -3.95 -11.46 -5.41
N ILE A 179 -4.21 -11.42 -6.74
CA ILE A 179 -3.35 -10.74 -7.73
C ILE A 179 -4.02 -9.44 -8.23
N GLY A 180 -4.53 -8.66 -7.29
CA GLY A 180 -5.07 -7.33 -7.55
C GLY A 180 -4.00 -6.22 -7.52
N GLY A 181 -4.41 -5.00 -7.14
CA GLY A 181 -3.55 -3.82 -7.04
C GLY A 181 -2.33 -3.97 -6.13
N LEU A 182 -2.36 -4.87 -5.15
CA LEU A 182 -1.23 -5.23 -4.28
C LEU A 182 -0.48 -6.45 -4.83
N GLY A 183 -1.21 -7.52 -5.18
CA GLY A 183 -0.59 -8.80 -5.50
C GLY A 183 0.30 -8.78 -6.74
N HIS A 184 -0.05 -8.01 -7.80
CA HIS A 184 0.80 -7.91 -8.98
C HIS A 184 2.15 -7.24 -8.69
N VAL A 185 2.19 -6.30 -7.73
CA VAL A 185 3.42 -5.69 -7.24
C VAL A 185 4.18 -6.66 -6.33
N ALA A 186 3.46 -7.44 -5.49
CA ALA A 186 4.06 -8.45 -4.61
C ALA A 186 4.82 -9.53 -5.39
N VAL A 187 4.31 -9.97 -6.55
CA VAL A 187 4.99 -10.93 -7.42
C VAL A 187 6.38 -10.42 -7.80
N GLN A 188 6.49 -9.16 -8.17
CA GLN A 188 7.74 -8.54 -8.59
C GLN A 188 8.73 -8.39 -7.44
N TYR A 189 8.28 -7.88 -6.27
CA TYR A 189 9.12 -7.81 -5.07
C TYR A 189 9.63 -9.18 -4.66
N ALA A 190 8.76 -10.19 -4.62
CA ALA A 190 9.16 -11.55 -4.27
C ALA A 190 10.23 -12.10 -5.22
N ARG A 191 10.08 -11.85 -6.52
CA ARG A 191 11.09 -12.21 -7.53
C ARG A 191 12.41 -11.47 -7.34
N ALA A 192 12.35 -10.15 -7.11
CA ALA A 192 13.53 -9.33 -6.86
C ALA A 192 14.26 -9.75 -5.57
N MET A 193 13.53 -10.24 -4.56
CA MET A 193 14.07 -10.81 -3.32
C MET A 193 14.62 -12.24 -3.52
N GLY A 194 14.58 -12.80 -4.75
CA GLY A 194 15.09 -14.14 -5.07
C GLY A 194 14.17 -15.29 -4.66
N LEU A 195 12.87 -15.03 -4.44
CA LEU A 195 11.89 -16.04 -4.06
C LEU A 195 11.25 -16.70 -5.30
N HIS A 196 10.82 -17.95 -5.17
CA HIS A 196 9.89 -18.57 -6.10
C HIS A 196 8.47 -18.19 -5.74
N VAL A 197 7.65 -17.83 -6.74
CA VAL A 197 6.30 -17.32 -6.52
C VAL A 197 5.25 -18.30 -7.01
N ALA A 198 4.32 -18.67 -6.14
CA ALA A 198 3.03 -19.25 -6.48
C ALA A 198 1.96 -18.14 -6.36
N ALA A 199 1.32 -17.79 -7.47
CA ALA A 199 0.26 -16.78 -7.52
C ALA A 199 -1.11 -17.46 -7.52
N ILE A 200 -1.99 -17.01 -6.62
CA ILE A 200 -3.34 -17.55 -6.45
C ILE A 200 -4.34 -16.42 -6.67
N ASP A 201 -5.28 -16.61 -7.58
CA ASP A 201 -6.43 -15.72 -7.81
C ASP A 201 -7.61 -16.53 -8.35
N ILE A 202 -8.76 -15.90 -8.50
CA ILE A 202 -9.97 -16.46 -9.11
C ILE A 202 -10.17 -16.02 -10.57
N ASP A 203 -9.29 -15.18 -11.09
CA ASP A 203 -9.35 -14.54 -12.40
C ASP A 203 -8.13 -14.95 -13.25
N ASP A 204 -8.39 -15.59 -14.39
CA ASP A 204 -7.34 -16.07 -15.28
C ASP A 204 -6.51 -14.93 -15.91
N ALA A 205 -7.09 -13.75 -16.15
CA ALA A 205 -6.36 -12.61 -16.69
C ALA A 205 -5.31 -12.10 -15.68
N LYS A 206 -5.67 -12.05 -14.40
CA LYS A 206 -4.74 -11.69 -13.31
C LYS A 206 -3.64 -12.74 -13.15
N LEU A 207 -3.96 -14.02 -13.29
CA LEU A 207 -2.97 -15.09 -13.24
C LEU A 207 -2.01 -15.05 -14.44
N GLU A 208 -2.50 -14.68 -15.62
CA GLU A 208 -1.66 -14.45 -16.78
C GLU A 208 -0.71 -13.24 -16.59
N LEU A 209 -1.21 -12.16 -15.98
CA LEU A 209 -0.36 -11.04 -15.56
C LEU A 209 0.71 -11.52 -14.57
N ALA A 210 0.35 -12.31 -13.57
CA ALA A 210 1.30 -12.86 -12.60
C ALA A 210 2.41 -13.69 -13.27
N ARG A 211 2.09 -14.50 -14.28
CA ARG A 211 3.08 -15.25 -15.07
C ARG A 211 4.06 -14.32 -15.78
N LYS A 212 3.54 -13.28 -16.44
CA LYS A 212 4.36 -12.27 -17.13
C LYS A 212 5.28 -11.53 -16.17
N LEU A 213 4.83 -11.30 -14.93
CA LEU A 213 5.61 -10.67 -13.86
C LEU A 213 6.57 -11.64 -13.15
N GLY A 214 6.57 -12.92 -13.53
CA GLY A 214 7.56 -13.91 -13.07
C GLY A 214 7.06 -14.91 -12.04
N ALA A 215 5.74 -15.07 -11.84
CA ALA A 215 5.23 -16.18 -11.03
C ALA A 215 5.58 -17.52 -11.67
N SER A 216 6.14 -18.43 -10.86
CA SER A 216 6.60 -19.77 -11.31
C SER A 216 5.47 -20.79 -11.31
N LEU A 217 4.43 -20.57 -10.51
CA LEU A 217 3.22 -21.38 -10.41
C LEU A 217 2.02 -20.44 -10.33
N THR A 218 0.91 -20.80 -10.98
CA THR A 218 -0.34 -20.05 -10.87
C THR A 218 -1.50 -21.00 -10.63
N VAL A 219 -2.41 -20.65 -9.73
CA VAL A 219 -3.57 -21.50 -9.37
C VAL A 219 -4.84 -20.65 -9.43
N ASN A 220 -5.81 -21.08 -10.24
CA ASN A 220 -7.15 -20.50 -10.24
C ASN A 220 -7.98 -21.18 -9.15
N ALA A 221 -8.23 -20.46 -8.05
CA ALA A 221 -8.94 -20.99 -6.89
C ALA A 221 -10.44 -21.30 -7.12
N ARG A 222 -11.00 -20.96 -8.31
CA ARG A 222 -12.33 -21.43 -8.74
C ARG A 222 -12.29 -22.79 -9.42
N GLN A 223 -11.13 -23.19 -9.96
CA GLN A 223 -10.98 -24.40 -10.76
C GLN A 223 -10.30 -25.53 -9.97
N GLU A 224 -9.35 -25.17 -9.10
CA GLU A 224 -8.56 -26.11 -8.31
C GLU A 224 -8.44 -25.61 -6.86
N ASP A 225 -8.30 -26.54 -5.90
CA ASP A 225 -8.00 -26.18 -4.52
C ASP A 225 -6.52 -25.75 -4.40
N PRO A 226 -6.23 -24.48 -4.10
CA PRO A 226 -4.86 -24.01 -3.99
C PRO A 226 -4.08 -24.69 -2.86
N VAL A 227 -4.74 -25.23 -1.85
CA VAL A 227 -4.09 -25.99 -0.78
C VAL A 227 -3.55 -27.29 -1.34
N GLU A 228 -4.40 -28.07 -2.04
CA GLU A 228 -4.00 -29.36 -2.64
C GLU A 228 -2.88 -29.17 -3.66
N VAL A 229 -2.98 -28.17 -4.54
CA VAL A 229 -1.98 -27.86 -5.56
C VAL A 229 -0.63 -27.52 -4.91
N LEU A 230 -0.59 -26.58 -3.97
CA LEU A 230 0.67 -26.17 -3.35
C LEU A 230 1.31 -27.30 -2.52
N GLN A 231 0.51 -28.07 -1.80
CA GLN A 231 1.05 -29.21 -1.03
C GLN A 231 1.61 -30.28 -1.96
N ARG A 232 0.92 -30.63 -3.07
CA ARG A 232 1.35 -31.64 -4.04
C ARG A 232 2.62 -31.20 -4.80
N ASP A 233 2.62 -29.98 -5.34
CA ASP A 233 3.62 -29.55 -6.33
C ASP A 233 4.90 -28.97 -5.70
N ILE A 234 4.78 -28.34 -4.52
CA ILE A 234 5.92 -27.66 -3.86
C ILE A 234 6.07 -28.02 -2.37
N GLY A 235 5.24 -28.92 -1.83
CA GLY A 235 5.27 -29.30 -0.40
C GLY A 235 4.81 -28.17 0.54
N GLY A 236 4.00 -27.25 0.04
CA GLY A 236 3.54 -26.02 0.70
C GLY A 236 4.55 -24.88 0.63
N ALA A 237 4.06 -23.65 0.79
CA ALA A 237 4.85 -22.43 0.72
C ALA A 237 5.56 -22.13 2.07
N HIS A 238 6.78 -21.59 2.01
CA HIS A 238 7.52 -21.13 3.20
C HIS A 238 6.88 -19.86 3.78
N GLY A 239 6.40 -19.00 2.91
CA GLY A 239 5.60 -17.82 3.25
C GLY A 239 4.31 -17.78 2.46
N VAL A 240 3.23 -17.28 3.05
CA VAL A 240 1.97 -16.97 2.36
C VAL A 240 1.64 -15.52 2.61
N LEU A 241 1.56 -14.72 1.56
CA LEU A 241 1.14 -13.32 1.61
C LEU A 241 -0.33 -13.22 1.17
N VAL A 242 -1.22 -12.78 2.06
CA VAL A 242 -2.64 -12.64 1.76
C VAL A 242 -2.98 -11.18 1.49
N THR A 243 -3.20 -10.85 0.22
CA THR A 243 -3.62 -9.52 -0.24
C THR A 243 -5.08 -9.49 -0.70
N ALA A 244 -5.72 -10.66 -0.81
CA ALA A 244 -7.12 -10.80 -1.17
C ALA A 244 -8.04 -10.24 -0.07
N VAL A 245 -9.17 -9.66 -0.48
CA VAL A 245 -10.24 -9.18 0.41
C VAL A 245 -11.36 -10.21 0.49
N SER A 246 -11.02 -11.44 0.93
CA SER A 246 -11.95 -12.58 1.03
C SER A 246 -11.59 -13.48 2.20
N ASN A 247 -12.55 -13.73 3.10
CA ASN A 247 -12.34 -14.59 4.27
C ASN A 247 -11.94 -16.02 3.89
N SER A 248 -12.39 -16.54 2.73
CA SER A 248 -11.98 -17.85 2.24
C SER A 248 -10.49 -17.90 1.90
N ALA A 249 -9.93 -16.83 1.31
CA ALA A 249 -8.50 -16.74 1.00
C ALA A 249 -7.64 -16.78 2.27
N PHE A 250 -8.11 -16.16 3.37
CA PHE A 250 -7.44 -16.23 4.69
C PHE A 250 -7.46 -17.64 5.26
N GLY A 251 -8.60 -18.35 5.17
CA GLY A 251 -8.68 -19.74 5.60
C GLY A 251 -7.79 -20.68 4.79
N GLN A 252 -7.77 -20.52 3.45
CA GLN A 252 -6.92 -21.31 2.56
C GLN A 252 -5.42 -21.08 2.82
N ALA A 253 -5.02 -19.86 3.22
CA ALA A 253 -3.63 -19.53 3.48
C ALA A 253 -2.97 -20.44 4.52
N ILE A 254 -3.73 -20.88 5.53
CA ILE A 254 -3.24 -21.81 6.55
C ILE A 254 -2.87 -23.16 5.94
N GLY A 255 -3.72 -23.69 5.04
CA GLY A 255 -3.49 -24.95 4.36
C GLY A 255 -2.35 -24.89 3.33
N MET A 256 -2.16 -23.74 2.68
CA MET A 256 -1.12 -23.50 1.68
C MET A 256 0.30 -23.47 2.29
N ALA A 257 0.43 -23.13 3.58
CA ALA A 257 1.72 -23.06 4.25
C ALA A 257 2.29 -24.46 4.53
N ARG A 258 3.60 -24.60 4.38
CA ARG A 258 4.34 -25.78 4.84
C ARG A 258 4.56 -25.76 6.35
N ARG A 259 5.05 -26.86 6.92
CA ARG A 259 5.47 -26.89 8.33
C ARG A 259 6.53 -25.82 8.60
N GLY A 260 6.36 -25.06 9.67
CA GLY A 260 7.21 -23.92 10.05
C GLY A 260 7.03 -22.69 9.14
N GLY A 261 6.01 -22.68 8.27
CA GLY A 261 5.73 -21.55 7.39
C GLY A 261 5.07 -20.38 8.11
N THR A 262 5.16 -19.19 7.51
CA THR A 262 4.55 -17.95 8.03
C THR A 262 3.49 -17.42 7.07
N ILE A 263 2.33 -17.09 7.60
CA ILE A 263 1.23 -16.44 6.88
C ILE A 263 1.22 -14.95 7.26
N ALA A 264 1.50 -14.08 6.30
CA ALA A 264 1.43 -12.64 6.46
C ALA A 264 0.09 -12.12 5.94
N LEU A 265 -0.71 -11.54 6.83
CA LEU A 265 -2.04 -11.01 6.55
C LEU A 265 -1.95 -9.51 6.27
N VAL A 266 -2.37 -9.11 5.07
CA VAL A 266 -2.31 -7.73 4.58
C VAL A 266 -3.67 -7.20 4.16
N GLY A 267 -4.48 -8.03 3.48
CA GLY A 267 -5.84 -7.69 3.10
C GLY A 267 -6.73 -7.44 4.32
N LEU A 268 -7.75 -6.60 4.18
CA LEU A 268 -8.66 -6.21 5.28
C LEU A 268 -10.12 -6.48 4.91
N PRO A 269 -10.54 -7.75 4.71
CA PRO A 269 -11.96 -8.07 4.58
C PRO A 269 -12.67 -7.87 5.91
N PRO A 270 -13.97 -7.54 5.91
CA PRO A 270 -14.76 -7.50 7.14
C PRO A 270 -14.97 -8.91 7.71
N GLY A 271 -15.14 -9.00 9.03
CA GLY A 271 -15.44 -10.24 9.76
C GLY A 271 -14.21 -11.04 10.17
N ASP A 272 -14.42 -12.33 10.40
CA ASP A 272 -13.45 -13.27 10.95
C ASP A 272 -13.17 -14.43 9.99
N PHE A 273 -12.09 -15.14 10.18
CA PHE A 273 -11.80 -16.40 9.49
C PHE A 273 -11.44 -17.51 10.49
N PRO A 274 -11.90 -18.77 10.27
CA PRO A 274 -11.61 -19.87 11.16
C PRO A 274 -10.13 -20.27 11.06
N THR A 275 -9.50 -20.48 12.22
CA THR A 275 -8.11 -20.91 12.31
C THR A 275 -8.05 -22.31 12.93
N PRO A 276 -7.72 -23.37 12.14
CA PRO A 276 -7.66 -24.74 12.64
C PRO A 276 -6.52 -24.93 13.66
N ILE A 277 -6.88 -25.18 14.93
CA ILE A 277 -5.91 -25.27 16.04
C ILE A 277 -4.84 -26.35 15.76
N PHE A 278 -5.27 -27.54 15.33
CA PHE A 278 -4.35 -28.66 15.04
C PHE A 278 -3.34 -28.31 13.95
N ASP A 279 -3.77 -27.64 12.87
CA ASP A 279 -2.87 -27.25 11.80
C ASP A 279 -1.83 -26.25 12.29
N VAL A 280 -2.25 -25.22 13.03
CA VAL A 280 -1.33 -24.19 13.54
C VAL A 280 -0.32 -24.83 14.51
N VAL A 281 -0.78 -25.66 15.45
CA VAL A 281 0.08 -26.22 16.49
C VAL A 281 1.01 -27.30 15.91
N LEU A 282 0.46 -28.30 15.17
CA LEU A 282 1.24 -29.45 14.72
C LEU A 282 2.14 -29.13 13.52
N LYS A 283 1.82 -28.11 12.75
CA LYS A 283 2.69 -27.61 11.67
C LYS A 283 3.65 -26.51 12.13
N GLY A 284 3.49 -25.98 13.36
CA GLY A 284 4.31 -24.88 13.88
C GLY A 284 4.17 -23.62 13.03
N LEU A 285 2.94 -23.26 12.62
CA LEU A 285 2.70 -22.13 11.75
C LEU A 285 2.75 -20.80 12.52
N HIS A 286 3.23 -19.77 11.83
CA HIS A 286 3.18 -18.39 12.32
C HIS A 286 2.13 -17.61 11.53
N ILE A 287 1.24 -16.89 12.21
CA ILE A 287 0.27 -15.97 11.60
C ILE A 287 0.63 -14.56 12.05
N ALA A 288 0.99 -13.72 11.10
CA ALA A 288 1.46 -12.36 11.36
C ALA A 288 0.61 -11.33 10.62
N GLY A 289 0.11 -10.32 11.33
CA GLY A 289 -0.45 -9.12 10.72
C GLY A 289 0.65 -8.24 10.15
N SER A 290 0.39 -7.57 9.02
CA SER A 290 1.32 -6.63 8.41
C SER A 290 0.56 -5.40 7.92
N ILE A 291 0.84 -4.25 8.51
CA ILE A 291 0.23 -2.97 8.14
C ILE A 291 1.28 -2.06 7.52
N VAL A 292 1.04 -1.62 6.28
CA VAL A 292 1.95 -0.77 5.50
C VAL A 292 3.42 -1.14 5.71
N GLY A 293 4.33 -0.21 5.89
CA GLY A 293 5.73 -0.44 6.24
C GLY A 293 6.29 0.73 7.00
N THR A 294 7.41 0.50 7.68
CA THR A 294 8.19 1.54 8.37
C THR A 294 8.87 2.46 7.36
N ARG A 295 9.45 3.56 7.83
CA ARG A 295 10.25 4.47 6.98
C ARG A 295 11.40 3.76 6.26
N ALA A 296 12.02 2.77 6.92
CA ALA A 296 13.05 1.95 6.30
C ALA A 296 12.47 1.07 5.20
N ASP A 297 11.35 0.37 5.47
CA ASP A 297 10.68 -0.45 4.47
C ASP A 297 10.23 0.38 3.26
N LEU A 298 9.77 1.63 3.50
CA LEU A 298 9.38 2.55 2.43
C LEU A 298 10.57 2.89 1.52
N GLN A 299 11.70 3.28 2.11
CA GLN A 299 12.87 3.64 1.31
C GLN A 299 13.40 2.44 0.53
N GLU A 300 13.51 1.27 1.18
CA GLU A 300 13.89 0.02 0.50
C GLU A 300 12.95 -0.30 -0.66
N ALA A 301 11.63 -0.15 -0.47
CA ALA A 301 10.65 -0.39 -1.53
C ALA A 301 10.79 0.58 -2.70
N LEU A 302 11.05 1.87 -2.43
CA LEU A 302 11.32 2.88 -3.46
C LEU A 302 12.63 2.61 -4.21
N ASP A 303 13.66 2.11 -3.53
CA ASP A 303 14.95 1.78 -4.15
C ASP A 303 14.79 0.63 -5.15
N PHE A 304 14.04 -0.44 -4.81
CA PHE A 304 13.70 -1.51 -5.77
C PHE A 304 12.98 -0.99 -7.02
N ALA A 305 12.03 -0.06 -6.84
CA ALA A 305 11.33 0.54 -7.97
C ALA A 305 12.26 1.45 -8.78
N GLY A 306 13.13 2.20 -8.12
CA GLY A 306 14.15 3.05 -8.76
C GLY A 306 15.18 2.28 -9.59
N GLU A 307 15.48 1.04 -9.20
CA GLU A 307 16.32 0.10 -9.96
C GLU A 307 15.55 -0.57 -11.12
N GLY A 308 14.25 -0.28 -11.29
CA GLY A 308 13.41 -0.86 -12.33
C GLY A 308 13.01 -2.32 -12.09
N LEU A 309 13.21 -2.84 -10.88
CA LEU A 309 12.89 -4.21 -10.50
C LEU A 309 11.40 -4.42 -10.20
N VAL A 310 10.71 -3.34 -9.85
CA VAL A 310 9.28 -3.34 -9.53
C VAL A 310 8.60 -2.16 -10.22
N LYS A 311 7.52 -2.43 -10.93
CA LYS A 311 6.72 -1.44 -11.62
C LYS A 311 5.23 -1.75 -11.46
N ALA A 312 4.47 -0.80 -10.94
CA ALA A 312 3.02 -0.95 -10.87
C ALA A 312 2.38 -0.84 -12.25
N THR A 313 1.38 -1.68 -12.53
CA THR A 313 0.51 -1.48 -13.69
C THR A 313 -0.44 -0.33 -13.36
N ILE A 314 -0.33 0.79 -14.08
CA ILE A 314 -1.09 2.00 -13.80
C ILE A 314 -2.01 2.39 -14.95
N HIS A 315 -3.09 3.11 -14.59
CA HIS A 315 -3.97 3.80 -15.52
C HIS A 315 -4.09 5.26 -15.08
N PRO A 316 -3.92 6.24 -15.97
CA PRO A 316 -4.01 7.64 -15.62
C PRO A 316 -5.46 8.04 -15.31
N GLY A 317 -5.63 8.95 -14.38
CA GLY A 317 -6.88 9.61 -14.03
C GLY A 317 -6.66 11.08 -13.71
N LYS A 318 -7.71 11.83 -13.51
CA LYS A 318 -7.65 13.24 -13.09
C LYS A 318 -8.38 13.42 -11.76
N LEU A 319 -7.99 14.45 -11.01
CA LEU A 319 -8.65 14.77 -9.74
C LEU A 319 -10.17 15.00 -9.93
N ASP A 320 -10.57 15.60 -11.04
CA ASP A 320 -11.99 15.85 -11.38
C ASP A 320 -12.80 14.56 -11.53
N ASP A 321 -12.17 13.45 -11.91
CA ASP A 321 -12.81 12.17 -12.16
C ASP A 321 -12.88 11.30 -10.89
N ILE A 322 -12.42 11.80 -9.73
CA ILE A 322 -12.24 10.98 -8.51
C ILE A 322 -13.51 10.22 -8.10
N ASN A 323 -14.68 10.85 -8.18
CA ASN A 323 -15.93 10.17 -7.81
C ASN A 323 -16.25 8.99 -8.74
N GLN A 324 -16.05 9.16 -10.04
CA GLN A 324 -16.21 8.07 -11.00
C GLN A 324 -15.20 6.93 -10.74
N ILE A 325 -13.95 7.28 -10.42
CA ILE A 325 -12.90 6.32 -10.07
C ILE A 325 -13.27 5.53 -8.82
N LEU A 326 -13.78 6.19 -7.77
CA LEU A 326 -14.25 5.52 -6.57
C LEU A 326 -15.45 4.60 -6.84
N ASP A 327 -16.37 4.98 -7.75
CA ASP A 327 -17.48 4.13 -8.16
C ASP A 327 -17.00 2.87 -8.90
N GLN A 328 -16.03 3.00 -9.82
CA GLN A 328 -15.41 1.86 -10.49
C GLN A 328 -14.68 0.95 -9.51
N MET A 329 -14.06 1.53 -8.48
CA MET A 329 -13.38 0.77 -7.42
C MET A 329 -14.38 -0.05 -6.60
N ARG A 330 -15.52 0.53 -6.19
CA ARG A 330 -16.63 -0.20 -5.52
C ARG A 330 -17.15 -1.36 -6.35
N ALA A 331 -17.23 -1.15 -7.67
CA ALA A 331 -17.69 -2.17 -8.61
C ALA A 331 -16.64 -3.25 -8.93
N GLY A 332 -15.40 -3.13 -8.40
CA GLY A 332 -14.29 -4.06 -8.69
C GLY A 332 -13.84 -4.04 -10.15
N GLN A 333 -13.99 -2.92 -10.85
CA GLN A 333 -13.73 -2.79 -12.29
C GLN A 333 -12.30 -2.29 -12.60
N ILE A 334 -11.47 -2.06 -11.58
CA ILE A 334 -10.12 -1.54 -11.77
C ILE A 334 -9.12 -2.69 -11.79
N GLU A 335 -8.36 -2.79 -12.87
CA GLU A 335 -7.18 -3.62 -12.98
C GLU A 335 -5.92 -2.79 -12.67
N GLY A 336 -5.00 -3.31 -11.86
CA GLY A 336 -3.81 -2.57 -11.46
C GLY A 336 -4.13 -1.41 -10.52
N ARG A 337 -3.64 -0.19 -10.86
CA ARG A 337 -3.73 1.02 -10.02
C ARG A 337 -4.17 2.21 -10.86
N ILE A 338 -5.06 3.03 -10.33
CA ILE A 338 -5.32 4.35 -10.90
C ILE A 338 -4.39 5.37 -10.25
N VAL A 339 -3.85 6.28 -11.04
CA VAL A 339 -3.01 7.37 -10.57
C VAL A 339 -3.55 8.69 -11.12
N LEU A 340 -3.87 9.61 -10.21
CA LEU A 340 -4.31 10.97 -10.55
C LEU A 340 -3.10 11.79 -10.96
N GLU A 341 -3.18 12.44 -12.09
CA GLU A 341 -2.26 13.51 -12.53
C GLU A 341 -2.87 14.86 -12.11
N MET A 342 -2.07 15.71 -11.42
CA MET A 342 -2.52 16.98 -10.84
C MET A 342 -2.31 18.16 -11.79
#